data_17612a74c2ed59f1a4dc7bbb774a2db3
#
_entry.id   17612a74c2ed59f1a4dc7bbb774a2db3
#
_cell.length_a   1.000
_cell.length_b   1.000
_cell.length_c   1.000
_cell.angle_alpha   90.00
_cell.angle_beta   90.00
_cell.angle_gamma   90.00
#
_symmetry.space_group_name_H-M   'P 1'
#
loop_
_entity.id
_entity.type
_entity.pdbx_description
1 polymer ?
#
loop_
_entity_poly.entity_id
_entity_poly.type
_entity_poly.pdbx_seq_one_letter_code
_entity_poly.pdbx_strand_id
1 'polypeptide(L)'
;MHIRNATYKDAPGIRTLLEALGYKTSISMLVDQLEILFNRDGHEVFVCEFRKEVIGFVSVHYLPQLAFDGGLMIISYLSADEDTKDVNVAKELETYITNLARSKKCERIQVHCLDWRTPAHQFYLQQGYQEYPKYFTKRLIYAE
;
A
#
# COMPACT_ATOMS: atom_id res chain seq x y z
N MET A 1 -8.10 -13.39 11.36
CA MET A 1 -7.50 -12.40 10.44
C MET A 1 -6.00 -12.64 10.38
N HIS A 2 -5.47 -12.66 9.17
CA HIS A 2 -4.09 -13.04 8.97
C HIS A 2 -3.45 -12.16 7.88
N ILE A 3 -2.35 -11.50 8.24
CA ILE A 3 -1.58 -10.69 7.28
C ILE A 3 -0.41 -11.54 6.79
N ARG A 4 -0.26 -11.63 5.50
CA ARG A 4 0.78 -12.42 4.84
C ARG A 4 1.24 -11.77 3.54
N ASN A 5 2.36 -12.24 3.01
CA ASN A 5 2.79 -11.81 1.68
C ASN A 5 1.75 -12.20 0.64
N ALA A 6 1.55 -11.33 -0.33
CA ALA A 6 0.66 -11.61 -1.46
C ALA A 6 1.26 -12.69 -2.37
N THR A 7 0.38 -13.39 -3.06
CA THR A 7 0.75 -14.32 -4.12
C THR A 7 -0.03 -13.95 -5.38
N TYR A 8 0.27 -14.59 -6.51
CA TYR A 8 -0.48 -14.35 -7.75
C TYR A 8 -1.97 -14.67 -7.62
N LYS A 9 -2.31 -15.59 -6.71
CA LYS A 9 -3.72 -15.97 -6.47
C LYS A 9 -4.53 -14.85 -5.85
N ASP A 10 -3.87 -13.85 -5.28
CA ASP A 10 -4.54 -12.72 -4.64
C ASP A 10 -4.94 -11.62 -5.62
N ALA A 11 -4.55 -11.73 -6.89
CA ALA A 11 -4.83 -10.69 -7.89
C ALA A 11 -6.31 -10.32 -7.98
N PRO A 12 -7.28 -11.25 -8.01
CA PRO A 12 -8.69 -10.86 -8.05
C PRO A 12 -9.13 -10.06 -6.83
N GLY A 13 -8.69 -10.43 -5.63
CA GLY A 13 -9.02 -9.69 -4.41
C GLY A 13 -8.39 -8.30 -4.38
N ILE A 14 -7.13 -8.20 -4.80
CA ILE A 14 -6.44 -6.90 -4.90
C ILE A 14 -7.12 -6.01 -5.93
N ARG A 15 -7.54 -6.57 -7.06
CA ARG A 15 -8.26 -5.81 -8.08
C ARG A 15 -9.52 -5.16 -7.52
N THR A 16 -10.32 -5.91 -6.77
CA THR A 16 -11.55 -5.38 -6.16
C THR A 16 -11.23 -4.22 -5.22
N LEU A 17 -10.19 -4.35 -4.42
CA LEU A 17 -9.79 -3.30 -3.48
C LEU A 17 -9.21 -2.08 -4.20
N LEU A 18 -8.49 -2.26 -5.30
CA LEU A 18 -8.00 -1.15 -6.12
C LEU A 18 -9.16 -0.39 -6.79
N GLU A 19 -10.18 -1.11 -7.26
CA GLU A 19 -11.36 -0.47 -7.84
C GLU A 19 -12.08 0.41 -6.81
N ALA A 20 -12.13 -0.03 -5.55
CA ALA A 20 -12.70 0.79 -4.47
C ALA A 20 -11.91 2.08 -4.25
N LEU A 21 -10.63 2.10 -4.58
CA LEU A 21 -9.79 3.30 -4.53
C LEU A 21 -9.90 4.17 -5.80
N GLY A 22 -10.64 3.70 -6.82
CA GLY A 22 -10.81 4.43 -8.07
C GLY A 22 -9.87 4.02 -9.19
N TYR A 23 -9.10 2.94 -9.02
CA TYR A 23 -8.18 2.46 -10.04
C TYR A 23 -8.76 1.27 -10.78
N LYS A 24 -8.92 1.41 -12.10
CA LYS A 24 -9.37 0.31 -12.96
C LYS A 24 -8.15 -0.45 -13.47
N THR A 25 -8.20 -1.76 -13.31
CA THR A 25 -7.11 -2.62 -13.75
C THR A 25 -7.67 -3.99 -14.14
N SER A 26 -6.87 -4.78 -14.84
CA SER A 26 -7.23 -6.15 -15.18
C SER A 26 -6.42 -7.12 -14.34
N ILE A 27 -6.91 -8.35 -14.21
CA ILE A 27 -6.18 -9.40 -13.51
C ILE A 27 -4.84 -9.68 -14.22
N SER A 28 -4.85 -9.69 -15.56
CA SER A 28 -3.63 -9.90 -16.33
C SER A 28 -2.57 -8.84 -16.05
N MET A 29 -2.98 -7.56 -16.04
CA MET A 29 -2.04 -6.48 -15.72
C MET A 29 -1.53 -6.59 -14.29
N LEU A 30 -2.40 -6.92 -13.34
CA LEU A 30 -1.99 -7.09 -11.94
C LEU A 30 -0.99 -8.21 -11.76
N VAL A 31 -1.22 -9.36 -12.42
CA VAL A 31 -0.28 -10.47 -12.33
C VAL A 31 1.08 -10.06 -12.89
N ASP A 32 1.11 -9.34 -14.03
CA ASP A 32 2.36 -8.85 -14.59
C ASP A 32 3.09 -7.90 -13.62
N GLN A 33 2.36 -7.00 -12.97
CA GLN A 33 2.95 -6.07 -12.01
C GLN A 33 3.43 -6.78 -10.75
N LEU A 34 2.66 -7.74 -10.26
CA LEU A 34 3.08 -8.55 -9.11
C LEU A 34 4.37 -9.32 -9.41
N GLU A 35 4.48 -9.86 -10.62
CA GLU A 35 5.71 -10.54 -11.03
C GLU A 35 6.92 -9.61 -10.95
N ILE A 36 6.78 -8.38 -11.43
CA ILE A 36 7.85 -7.38 -11.35
C ILE A 36 8.20 -7.10 -9.89
N LEU A 37 7.19 -6.85 -9.06
CA LEU A 37 7.41 -6.51 -7.66
C LEU A 37 8.03 -7.67 -6.87
N PHE A 38 7.63 -8.91 -7.14
CA PHE A 38 8.15 -10.08 -6.44
C PHE A 38 9.58 -10.40 -6.82
N ASN A 39 10.01 -10.04 -8.03
CA ASN A 39 11.34 -10.37 -8.56
C ASN A 39 12.36 -9.25 -8.42
N ARG A 40 12.00 -8.12 -7.82
CA ARG A 40 12.91 -7.00 -7.56
C ARG A 40 13.01 -6.75 -6.07
N ASP A 41 14.21 -6.48 -5.60
CA ASP A 41 14.42 -6.10 -4.21
C ASP A 41 13.78 -4.74 -3.90
N GLY A 42 13.34 -4.56 -2.66
CA GLY A 42 12.85 -3.27 -2.22
C GLY A 42 11.35 -3.06 -2.39
N HIS A 43 10.61 -4.11 -2.71
CA HIS A 43 9.15 -4.03 -2.88
C HIS A 43 8.48 -5.19 -2.16
N GLU A 44 7.37 -4.92 -1.47
CA GLU A 44 6.59 -5.96 -0.84
C GLU A 44 5.11 -5.62 -0.92
N VAL A 45 4.30 -6.65 -1.08
CA VAL A 45 2.84 -6.55 -1.09
C VAL A 45 2.32 -7.53 -0.04
N PHE A 46 1.52 -7.02 0.88
CA PHE A 46 0.87 -7.82 1.92
C PHE A 46 -0.63 -7.78 1.75
N VAL A 47 -1.27 -8.90 2.04
CA VAL A 47 -2.72 -8.99 2.06
C VAL A 47 -3.17 -9.37 3.46
N CYS A 48 -4.36 -8.91 3.80
CA CYS A 48 -5.07 -9.32 5.01
C CYS A 48 -6.14 -10.31 4.60
N GLU A 49 -6.05 -11.55 5.09
CA GLU A 49 -6.97 -12.62 4.77
C GLU A 49 -7.88 -12.90 5.96
N PHE A 50 -9.15 -13.02 5.71
CA PHE A 50 -10.16 -13.38 6.70
C PHE A 50 -11.17 -14.31 6.05
N ARG A 51 -11.37 -15.51 6.65
CA ARG A 51 -12.27 -16.52 6.10
C ARG A 51 -11.99 -16.83 4.63
N LYS A 52 -10.71 -16.98 4.31
CA LYS A 52 -10.22 -17.29 2.96
C LYS A 52 -10.46 -16.19 1.92
N GLU A 53 -10.85 -14.99 2.35
CA GLU A 53 -11.02 -13.85 1.45
C GLU A 53 -9.97 -12.79 1.75
N VAL A 54 -9.52 -12.10 0.71
CA VAL A 54 -8.64 -10.94 0.83
C VAL A 54 -9.52 -9.73 1.16
N ILE A 55 -9.40 -9.21 2.38
CA ILE A 55 -10.19 -8.08 2.86
C ILE A 55 -9.40 -6.79 2.96
N GLY A 56 -8.13 -6.82 2.65
CA GLY A 56 -7.27 -5.65 2.63
C GLY A 56 -5.93 -5.96 2.02
N PHE A 57 -5.23 -4.93 1.56
CA PHE A 57 -3.86 -5.09 1.09
C PHE A 57 -3.09 -3.78 1.26
N VAL A 58 -1.76 -3.90 1.28
CA VAL A 58 -0.85 -2.76 1.30
C VAL A 58 0.36 -3.08 0.43
N SER A 59 0.78 -2.11 -0.37
CA SER A 59 1.96 -2.21 -1.22
C SER A 59 2.97 -1.18 -0.74
N VAL A 60 4.18 -1.62 -0.41
CA VAL A 60 5.23 -0.78 0.15
C VAL A 60 6.53 -0.92 -0.64
N HIS A 61 7.34 0.13 -0.60
CA HIS A 61 8.62 0.20 -1.29
C HIS A 61 9.67 0.77 -0.35
N TYR A 62 10.88 0.24 -0.40
CA TYR A 62 12.00 0.70 0.41
C TYR A 62 12.99 1.42 -0.47
N LEU A 63 13.28 2.67 -0.14
CA LEU A 63 14.18 3.50 -0.93
C LEU A 63 15.31 4.03 -0.04
N PRO A 64 16.58 3.71 -0.37
CA PRO A 64 17.70 4.38 0.27
C PRO A 64 17.67 5.87 -0.03
N GLN A 65 18.10 6.68 0.92
CA GLN A 65 18.07 8.14 0.78
C GLN A 65 19.45 8.73 1.04
N LEU A 66 19.81 9.77 0.30
CA LEU A 66 21.08 10.47 0.51
C LEU A 66 21.06 11.28 1.80
N ALA A 67 19.91 11.85 2.17
CA ALA A 67 19.81 12.80 3.27
C ALA A 67 19.55 12.14 4.62
N PHE A 68 19.24 10.85 4.67
CA PHE A 68 18.93 10.14 5.90
C PHE A 68 19.84 8.95 6.07
N ASP A 69 20.24 8.71 7.31
CA ASP A 69 20.82 7.44 7.69
C ASP A 69 19.65 6.46 7.92
N GLY A 70 19.44 5.56 7.00
CA GLY A 70 18.26 4.70 6.97
C GLY A 70 17.44 4.96 5.73
N GLY A 71 16.49 4.11 5.46
CA GLY A 71 15.69 4.18 4.25
C GLY A 71 14.37 4.90 4.45
N LEU A 72 13.69 5.07 3.34
CA LEU A 72 12.32 5.57 3.29
C LEU A 72 11.41 4.43 2.89
N MET A 73 10.33 4.20 3.65
CA MET A 73 9.26 3.31 3.21
C MET A 73 8.18 4.16 2.57
N ILE A 74 7.78 3.82 1.35
CA ILE A 74 6.67 4.46 0.65
C ILE A 74 5.51 3.48 0.58
N ILE A 75 4.32 3.92 0.99
CA ILE A 75 3.08 3.19 0.75
C ILE A 75 2.54 3.66 -0.60
N SER A 76 2.47 2.77 -1.59
CA SER A 76 1.85 3.09 -2.87
C SER A 76 0.34 2.89 -2.83
N TYR A 77 -0.13 1.85 -2.16
CA TYR A 77 -1.56 1.57 -1.99
C TYR A 77 -1.81 0.96 -0.63
N LEU A 78 -2.88 1.40 0.02
CA LEU A 78 -3.44 0.78 1.21
C LEU A 78 -4.96 0.80 1.04
N SER A 79 -5.58 -0.36 1.01
CA SER A 79 -7.01 -0.46 0.85
C SER A 79 -7.56 -1.58 1.74
N ALA A 80 -8.70 -1.33 2.32
CA ALA A 80 -9.39 -2.30 3.17
C ALA A 80 -10.87 -2.32 2.83
N ASP A 81 -11.47 -3.50 2.96
CA ASP A 81 -12.89 -3.69 2.77
C ASP A 81 -13.65 -3.01 3.92
N GLU A 82 -14.44 -1.99 3.59
CA GLU A 82 -15.21 -1.22 4.57
C GLU A 82 -16.39 -2.01 5.16
N ASP A 83 -16.81 -3.07 4.49
CA ASP A 83 -17.93 -3.91 4.96
C ASP A 83 -17.55 -4.82 6.12
N THR A 84 -16.26 -4.93 6.43
CA THR A 84 -15.79 -5.73 7.56
C THR A 84 -15.86 -4.89 8.84
N LYS A 85 -17.03 -4.84 9.46
CA LYS A 85 -17.34 -3.87 10.52
C LYS A 85 -16.64 -4.10 11.85
N ASP A 86 -16.24 -5.33 12.15
CA ASP A 86 -15.74 -5.67 13.48
C ASP A 86 -14.21 -5.63 13.58
N VAL A 87 -13.54 -5.36 12.48
CA VAL A 87 -12.08 -5.39 12.42
C VAL A 87 -11.58 -4.16 11.68
N ASN A 88 -10.69 -3.42 12.32
CA ASN A 88 -10.05 -2.29 11.66
C ASN A 88 -8.88 -2.79 10.82
N VAL A 89 -9.17 -3.27 9.63
CA VAL A 89 -8.18 -3.89 8.73
C VAL A 89 -7.11 -2.90 8.32
N ALA A 90 -7.50 -1.67 8.00
CA ALA A 90 -6.53 -0.64 7.61
C ALA A 90 -5.54 -0.36 8.73
N LYS A 91 -6.00 -0.27 9.97
CA LYS A 91 -5.14 -0.04 11.12
C LYS A 91 -4.21 -1.21 11.35
N GLU A 92 -4.69 -2.43 11.19
CA GLU A 92 -3.85 -3.63 11.36
C GLU A 92 -2.75 -3.68 10.29
N LEU A 93 -3.09 -3.38 9.05
CA LEU A 93 -2.11 -3.32 7.97
C LEU A 93 -1.08 -2.21 8.22
N GLU A 94 -1.53 -1.03 8.64
CA GLU A 94 -0.65 0.08 8.95
C GLU A 94 0.30 -0.28 10.10
N THR A 95 -0.21 -0.88 11.17
CA THR A 95 0.61 -1.32 12.29
C THR A 95 1.65 -2.35 11.85
N TYR A 96 1.25 -3.28 10.99
CA TYR A 96 2.15 -4.29 10.47
C TYR A 96 3.32 -3.67 9.70
N ILE A 97 3.04 -2.75 8.78
CA ILE A 97 4.11 -2.12 7.99
C ILE A 97 4.96 -1.15 8.81
N THR A 98 4.39 -0.54 9.83
CA THR A 98 5.16 0.31 10.75
C THR A 98 6.21 -0.52 11.49
N ASN A 99 5.80 -1.68 12.00
CA ASN A 99 6.74 -2.59 12.66
C ASN A 99 7.80 -3.12 11.69
N LEU A 100 7.40 -3.40 10.45
CA LEU A 100 8.32 -3.82 9.41
C LEU A 100 9.34 -2.71 9.07
N ALA A 101 8.88 -1.48 8.95
CA ALA A 101 9.75 -0.33 8.70
C ALA A 101 10.77 -0.15 9.82
N ARG A 102 10.34 -0.33 11.07
CA ARG A 102 11.26 -0.28 12.22
C ARG A 102 12.28 -1.39 12.16
N SER A 103 11.87 -2.60 11.82
CA SER A 103 12.80 -3.74 11.71
C SER A 103 13.84 -3.52 10.62
N LYS A 104 13.49 -2.79 9.58
CA LYS A 104 14.40 -2.42 8.48
C LYS A 104 15.13 -1.10 8.72
N LYS A 105 14.91 -0.50 9.88
CA LYS A 105 15.55 0.76 10.29
C LYS A 105 15.28 1.91 9.33
N CYS A 106 14.06 1.96 8.77
CA CYS A 106 13.63 3.08 7.96
C CYS A 106 13.54 4.33 8.82
N GLU A 107 13.91 5.48 8.24
CA GLU A 107 13.84 6.76 8.93
C GLU A 107 12.38 7.25 9.01
N ARG A 108 11.59 7.00 7.97
CA ARG A 108 10.18 7.41 7.94
C ARG A 108 9.37 6.58 6.95
N ILE A 109 8.05 6.73 7.06
CA ILE A 109 7.08 6.16 6.13
C ILE A 109 6.34 7.33 5.48
N GLN A 110 6.17 7.29 4.16
CA GLN A 110 5.43 8.31 3.40
C GLN A 110 4.30 7.68 2.61
N VAL A 111 3.21 8.43 2.49
CA VAL A 111 2.06 8.04 1.65
C VAL A 111 1.48 9.32 1.03
N HIS A 112 1.03 9.24 -0.21
CA HIS A 112 0.34 10.32 -0.88
C HIS A 112 -1.15 10.05 -0.91
N CYS A 113 -1.95 10.99 -0.40
CA CYS A 113 -3.40 10.92 -0.43
C CYS A 113 -3.94 12.05 -1.29
N LEU A 114 -4.91 11.71 -2.15
CA LEU A 114 -5.59 12.74 -2.93
C LEU A 114 -6.44 13.63 -2.00
N ASP A 115 -6.52 14.92 -2.33
CA ASP A 115 -7.20 15.90 -1.48
C ASP A 115 -8.66 15.55 -1.18
N TRP A 116 -9.36 14.94 -2.14
CA TRP A 116 -10.76 14.58 -1.97
C TRP A 116 -10.99 13.35 -1.08
N ARG A 117 -9.92 12.64 -0.70
CA ARG A 117 -10.02 11.43 0.16
C ARG A 117 -9.90 11.81 1.63
N THR A 118 -10.85 12.62 2.14
CA THR A 118 -10.83 13.10 3.52
C THR A 118 -10.77 11.98 4.56
N PRO A 119 -11.53 10.88 4.45
CA PRO A 119 -11.40 9.79 5.43
C PRO A 119 -10.01 9.18 5.49
N ALA A 120 -9.32 9.06 4.34
CA ALA A 120 -7.95 8.56 4.31
C ALA A 120 -7.00 9.53 5.01
N HIS A 121 -7.15 10.83 4.79
CA HIS A 121 -6.35 11.85 5.48
C HIS A 121 -6.50 11.73 6.99
N GLN A 122 -7.73 11.63 7.49
CA GLN A 122 -8.00 11.49 8.91
C GLN A 122 -7.39 10.22 9.47
N PHE A 123 -7.49 9.12 8.73
CA PHE A 123 -6.89 7.85 9.13
C PHE A 123 -5.39 7.99 9.35
N TYR A 124 -4.66 8.57 8.37
CA TYR A 124 -3.22 8.69 8.51
C TYR A 124 -2.82 9.65 9.63
N LEU A 125 -3.53 10.75 9.82
CA LEU A 125 -3.28 11.64 10.95
C LEU A 125 -3.45 10.93 12.28
N GLN A 126 -4.48 10.08 12.40
CA GLN A 126 -4.72 9.28 13.61
C GLN A 126 -3.62 8.26 13.87
N GLN A 127 -2.95 7.80 12.81
CA GLN A 127 -1.83 6.87 12.93
C GLN A 127 -0.49 7.54 13.18
N GLY A 128 -0.48 8.85 13.39
CA GLY A 128 0.72 9.59 13.72
C GLY A 128 1.45 10.22 12.56
N TYR A 129 0.85 10.22 11.37
CA TYR A 129 1.44 10.87 10.21
C TYR A 129 1.24 12.37 10.29
N GLN A 130 2.18 13.11 9.73
CA GLN A 130 2.09 14.57 9.57
C GLN A 130 1.91 14.88 8.10
N GLU A 131 1.09 15.89 7.80
CA GLU A 131 0.92 16.36 6.44
C GLU A 131 2.09 17.23 6.02
N TYR A 132 2.69 16.89 4.87
CA TYR A 132 3.69 17.71 4.22
C TYR A 132 3.15 18.21 2.89
N PRO A 133 3.35 19.49 2.54
CA PRO A 133 2.73 20.04 1.35
C PRO A 133 3.40 19.54 0.09
N LYS A 134 2.55 19.21 -0.84
CA LYS A 134 2.64 19.15 -2.29
C LYS A 134 3.77 18.32 -2.87
N TYR A 135 3.39 17.19 -3.41
CA TYR A 135 4.20 16.52 -4.42
C TYR A 135 3.78 17.01 -5.81
N PHE A 136 4.67 16.83 -6.79
CA PHE A 136 4.40 17.16 -8.18
C PHE A 136 4.51 15.90 -9.01
N THR A 137 3.60 15.73 -9.97
CA THR A 137 3.66 14.59 -10.87
C THR A 137 3.60 15.07 -12.32
N LYS A 138 4.36 14.41 -13.17
CA LYS A 138 4.34 14.67 -14.60
C LYS A 138 4.09 13.35 -15.30
N ARG A 139 2.93 13.22 -15.91
CA ARG A 139 2.60 12.02 -16.67
C ARG A 139 3.39 11.98 -17.95
N LEU A 140 4.06 10.86 -18.19
CA LEU A 140 4.80 10.66 -19.44
C LEU A 140 3.91 9.89 -20.40
N ILE A 141 3.75 10.46 -21.59
CA ILE A 141 2.92 9.86 -22.65
C ILE A 141 3.87 9.46 -23.78
N TYR A 142 3.82 8.19 -24.17
CA TYR A 142 4.65 7.69 -25.25
C TYR A 142 3.80 7.50 -26.48
N ALA A 143 4.30 7.96 -27.62
CA ALA A 143 3.67 7.70 -28.91
C ALA A 143 3.87 6.22 -29.28
N GLU A 144 2.82 5.59 -29.79
CA GLU A 144 2.88 4.23 -30.28
C GLU A 144 3.42 4.17 -31.70
#